data_814701ef9466017f041a4e5485a9b5df
#
_entry.id   814701ef9466017f041a4e5485a9b5df
#
_cell.length_a   1.000
_cell.length_b   1.000
_cell.length_c   1.000
_cell.angle_alpha   90.00
_cell.angle_beta   90.00
_cell.angle_gamma   90.00
#
_symmetry.space_group_name_H-M   'P 1'
#
loop_
_entity.id
_entity.type
_entity.pdbx_description
1 polymer ?
#
loop_
_entity_poly.entity_id
_entity_poly.type
_entity_poly.pdbx_seq_one_letter_code
_entity_poly.pdbx_strand_id
1 'polypeptide(L)'
;PIFLFNQIAIRYFNHLMSHTEYVPIVNTKGDVIGRSLAIEALNYKNTYINPVIRIAISTHGMLFLCDRPSTAILDKNKTDIPLECYLRFGESLSDGVNRLLTNAFPHAKENIKPEFNIVYHFENEVTNRLIYLFIAEIKDDAILCTPRFKNSKLWSFKQIEENLGKRFFSSCFEDEYEHLKGVICIREKYKVS
;
A
#
# COMPACT_ATOMS: atom_id res chain seq x y z
N PRO A 1 7.41 28.88 9.80
CA PRO A 1 8.18 27.78 9.16
C PRO A 1 7.62 26.38 9.49
N ILE A 2 6.98 26.20 10.65
CA ILE A 2 6.43 24.90 11.11
C ILE A 2 5.19 24.46 10.29
N PHE A 3 4.39 25.40 9.77
CA PHE A 3 3.20 25.14 8.95
C PHE A 3 3.51 24.54 7.57
N LEU A 4 4.67 24.87 6.98
CA LEU A 4 5.05 24.34 5.67
C LEU A 4 5.53 22.88 5.73
N PHE A 5 6.16 22.48 6.84
CA PHE A 5 6.64 21.11 7.03
C PHE A 5 5.49 20.10 7.24
N ASN A 6 4.41 20.50 7.92
CA ASN A 6 3.23 19.66 8.11
C ASN A 6 2.46 19.39 6.80
N GLN A 7 2.43 20.35 5.88
CA GLN A 7 1.80 20.14 4.56
C GLN A 7 2.58 19.17 3.68
N ILE A 8 3.89 19.06 3.84
CA ILE A 8 4.72 18.16 3.05
C ILE A 8 4.54 16.69 3.48
N ALA A 9 4.40 16.42 4.78
CA ALA A 9 4.21 15.05 5.29
C ALA A 9 2.81 14.48 5.00
N ILE A 10 1.76 15.30 5.06
CA ILE A 10 0.40 14.92 4.61
C ILE A 10 0.38 14.62 3.11
N ARG A 11 1.23 15.28 2.33
CA ARG A 11 1.39 15.04 0.91
C ARG A 11 1.93 13.65 0.56
N TYR A 12 2.69 12.95 1.41
CA TYR A 12 3.41 11.73 1.02
C TYR A 12 2.54 10.46 0.96
N PHE A 13 1.55 10.29 1.81
CA PHE A 13 0.55 9.21 1.71
C PHE A 13 -0.70 9.64 0.92
N ASN A 14 -1.01 10.95 0.90
CA ASN A 14 -2.18 11.52 0.23
C ASN A 14 -1.83 12.25 -1.08
N HIS A 15 -0.56 12.27 -1.52
CA HIS A 15 -0.07 13.14 -2.59
C HIS A 15 -0.52 12.75 -4.00
N LEU A 16 -1.29 11.70 -4.13
CA LEU A 16 -1.74 11.21 -5.43
C LEU A 16 -3.15 11.67 -5.82
N MET A 17 -3.83 12.40 -4.94
CA MET A 17 -5.20 12.83 -5.21
C MET A 17 -5.41 14.29 -4.80
N SER A 18 -5.93 15.10 -5.71
CA SER A 18 -6.36 16.46 -5.39
C SER A 18 -7.69 16.43 -4.62
N HIS A 19 -8.00 17.52 -3.90
CA HIS A 19 -9.29 17.66 -3.19
C HIS A 19 -10.51 17.56 -4.11
N THR A 20 -10.31 17.71 -5.42
CA THR A 20 -11.36 17.66 -6.46
C THR A 20 -11.42 16.32 -7.18
N GLU A 21 -10.51 15.37 -6.88
CA GLU A 21 -10.52 14.05 -7.49
C GLU A 21 -11.61 13.15 -6.90
N TYR A 22 -12.18 12.32 -7.75
CA TYR A 22 -13.17 11.32 -7.35
C TYR A 22 -12.56 9.93 -7.28
N VAL A 23 -13.02 9.16 -6.30
CA VAL A 23 -12.77 7.72 -6.17
C VAL A 23 -14.06 6.96 -6.41
N PRO A 24 -14.01 5.77 -7.01
CA PRO A 24 -15.21 4.96 -7.18
C PRO A 24 -15.72 4.47 -5.82
N ILE A 25 -17.03 4.36 -5.72
CA ILE A 25 -17.73 3.57 -4.71
C ILE A 25 -18.05 2.25 -5.36
N VAL A 26 -17.69 1.15 -4.72
CA VAL A 26 -17.91 -0.20 -5.24
C VAL A 26 -18.74 -1.05 -4.29
N ASN A 27 -19.35 -2.12 -4.82
CA ASN A 27 -19.90 -3.18 -3.99
C ASN A 27 -18.81 -4.20 -3.61
N THR A 28 -19.15 -5.22 -2.84
CA THR A 28 -18.22 -6.28 -2.40
C THR A 28 -17.68 -7.13 -3.54
N LYS A 29 -18.27 -7.06 -4.74
CA LYS A 29 -17.80 -7.74 -5.95
C LYS A 29 -16.83 -6.88 -6.77
N GLY A 30 -16.69 -5.60 -6.43
CA GLY A 30 -15.87 -4.64 -7.16
C GLY A 30 -16.62 -3.89 -8.27
N ASP A 31 -17.93 -4.08 -8.44
CA ASP A 31 -18.71 -3.33 -9.41
C ASP A 31 -18.87 -1.89 -8.96
N VAL A 32 -18.63 -0.93 -9.84
CA VAL A 32 -18.78 0.50 -9.56
C VAL A 32 -20.27 0.84 -9.45
N ILE A 33 -20.67 1.36 -8.28
CA ILE A 33 -22.05 1.76 -7.97
C ILE A 33 -22.21 3.26 -7.76
N GLY A 34 -21.08 4.00 -7.72
CA GLY A 34 -21.08 5.44 -7.52
C GLY A 34 -19.68 6.02 -7.47
N ARG A 35 -19.59 7.26 -6.99
CA ARG A 35 -18.31 7.93 -6.72
C ARG A 35 -18.42 8.86 -5.51
N SER A 36 -17.33 9.06 -4.79
CA SER A 36 -17.18 10.05 -3.72
C SER A 36 -15.97 10.94 -3.98
N LEU A 37 -15.86 12.05 -3.29
CA LEU A 37 -14.63 12.84 -3.30
C LEU A 37 -13.53 12.05 -2.59
N ALA A 38 -12.31 12.15 -3.09
CA ALA A 38 -11.15 11.49 -2.48
C ALA A 38 -10.94 11.92 -1.03
N ILE A 39 -11.21 13.18 -0.70
CA ILE A 39 -11.09 13.70 0.66
C ILE A 39 -12.09 13.03 1.63
N GLU A 40 -13.27 12.64 1.16
CA GLU A 40 -14.25 11.91 1.96
C GLU A 40 -13.79 10.47 2.24
N ALA A 41 -13.21 9.81 1.23
CA ALA A 41 -12.62 8.47 1.38
C ALA A 41 -11.44 8.45 2.35
N LEU A 42 -10.72 9.57 2.48
CA LEU A 42 -9.51 9.69 3.31
C LEU A 42 -9.80 10.08 4.77
N ASN A 43 -10.87 10.84 5.04
CA ASN A 43 -11.00 11.59 6.30
C ASN A 43 -12.02 11.02 7.29
N TYR A 44 -12.90 10.11 6.90
CA TYR A 44 -13.99 9.69 7.79
C TYR A 44 -14.28 8.21 7.70
N LYS A 45 -14.94 7.69 8.73
CA LYS A 45 -15.59 6.39 8.71
C LYS A 45 -16.44 6.30 7.46
N ASN A 46 -15.83 5.77 6.42
CA ASN A 46 -16.46 5.70 5.13
C ASN A 46 -17.45 4.54 5.14
N THR A 47 -18.73 4.84 5.03
CA THR A 47 -19.79 3.83 4.88
C THR A 47 -19.75 3.17 3.50
N TYR A 48 -18.97 3.73 2.58
CA TYR A 48 -18.80 3.23 1.23
C TYR A 48 -17.51 2.47 1.07
N ILE A 49 -17.55 1.41 0.29
CA ILE A 49 -16.36 0.64 -0.07
C ILE A 49 -15.63 1.38 -1.19
N ASN A 50 -14.37 1.76 -0.94
CA ASN A 50 -13.51 2.35 -1.96
C ASN A 50 -12.37 1.40 -2.34
N PRO A 51 -12.06 1.23 -3.65
CA PRO A 51 -10.99 0.36 -4.10
C PRO A 51 -9.62 0.99 -3.82
N VAL A 52 -8.73 0.18 -3.29
CA VAL A 52 -7.35 0.53 -2.95
C VAL A 52 -6.40 -0.45 -3.59
N ILE A 53 -5.34 0.06 -4.21
CA ILE A 53 -4.22 -0.74 -4.72
C ILE A 53 -3.13 -0.75 -3.66
N ARG A 54 -2.64 -1.94 -3.31
CA ARG A 54 -1.46 -2.14 -2.46
C ARG A 54 -0.45 -3.00 -3.21
N ILE A 55 0.83 -2.63 -3.14
CA ILE A 55 1.91 -3.39 -3.78
C ILE A 55 2.95 -3.75 -2.73
N ALA A 56 3.03 -5.02 -2.36
CA ALA A 56 4.10 -5.54 -1.54
C ALA A 56 5.34 -5.79 -2.39
N ILE A 57 6.50 -5.30 -1.95
CA ILE A 57 7.78 -5.57 -2.60
C ILE A 57 8.56 -6.55 -1.75
N SER A 58 9.04 -7.62 -2.39
CA SER A 58 9.95 -8.58 -1.78
C SER A 58 11.28 -8.63 -2.52
N THR A 59 12.34 -8.91 -1.77
CA THR A 59 13.68 -9.18 -2.30
C THR A 59 14.39 -10.13 -1.35
N HIS A 60 15.08 -11.14 -1.90
CA HIS A 60 15.82 -12.13 -1.09
C HIS A 60 15.00 -12.75 0.05
N GLY A 61 13.72 -13.02 -0.18
CA GLY A 61 12.82 -13.58 0.84
C GLY A 61 12.46 -12.62 1.99
N MET A 62 12.75 -11.33 1.85
CA MET A 62 12.40 -10.28 2.81
C MET A 62 11.33 -9.34 2.24
N LEU A 63 10.55 -8.71 3.10
CA LEU A 63 9.56 -7.71 2.74
C LEU A 63 10.09 -6.29 2.97
N PHE A 64 9.84 -5.41 2.00
CA PHE A 64 10.12 -3.99 2.10
C PHE A 64 8.96 -3.28 2.79
N LEU A 65 9.19 -2.80 4.01
CA LEU A 65 8.20 -2.10 4.83
C LEU A 65 8.72 -0.73 5.23
N CYS A 66 7.80 0.18 5.54
CA CYS A 66 8.09 1.56 5.92
C CYS A 66 7.16 2.01 7.04
N ASP A 67 7.64 2.88 7.92
CA ASP A 67 6.79 3.48 8.94
C ASP A 67 5.82 4.48 8.31
N ARG A 68 4.55 4.35 8.65
CA ARG A 68 3.53 5.33 8.29
C ARG A 68 3.80 6.65 9.02
N PRO A 69 3.62 7.79 8.36
CA PRO A 69 3.89 9.07 8.98
C PRO A 69 2.97 9.32 10.20
N SER A 70 3.44 10.12 11.16
CA SER A 70 2.66 10.53 12.33
C SER A 70 1.38 11.30 11.99
N THR A 71 1.31 11.82 10.77
CA THR A 71 0.15 12.52 10.19
C THR A 71 -0.82 11.58 9.47
N ALA A 72 -0.53 10.28 9.36
CA ALA A 72 -1.44 9.32 8.76
C ALA A 72 -2.75 9.24 9.57
N ILE A 73 -3.86 9.16 8.86
CA ILE A 73 -5.20 9.01 9.48
C ILE A 73 -5.35 7.60 10.05
N LEU A 74 -4.90 6.60 9.28
CA LEU A 74 -4.96 5.20 9.64
C LEU A 74 -3.59 4.71 10.12
N ASP A 75 -3.55 4.03 11.25
CA ASP A 75 -2.37 3.33 11.78
C ASP A 75 -1.08 4.19 11.78
N LYS A 76 -1.17 5.45 12.21
CA LYS A 76 -0.04 6.38 12.30
C LYS A 76 1.13 5.78 13.10
N ASN A 77 2.35 6.03 12.64
CA ASN A 77 3.61 5.53 13.22
C ASN A 77 3.76 4.00 13.25
N LYS A 78 2.88 3.25 12.61
CA LYS A 78 3.02 1.80 12.48
C LYS A 78 3.74 1.43 11.18
N THR A 79 4.44 0.31 11.20
CA THR A 79 5.12 -0.21 10.00
C THR A 79 4.12 -0.90 9.08
N ASP A 80 4.23 -0.64 7.77
CA ASP A 80 3.28 -1.11 6.76
C ASP A 80 3.94 -1.24 5.38
N ILE A 81 3.21 -1.79 4.42
CA ILE A 81 3.54 -1.74 2.99
C ILE A 81 3.51 -0.27 2.54
N PRO A 82 4.61 0.27 1.98
CA PRO A 82 4.67 1.69 1.63
C PRO A 82 3.91 2.08 0.36
N LEU A 83 3.59 1.11 -0.50
CA LEU A 83 2.95 1.37 -1.77
C LEU A 83 1.44 1.12 -1.66
N GLU A 84 0.70 2.19 -1.42
CA GLU A 84 -0.76 2.17 -1.31
C GLU A 84 -1.35 3.41 -1.99
N CYS A 85 -2.43 3.25 -2.76
CA CYS A 85 -3.23 4.36 -3.24
C CYS A 85 -4.67 3.96 -3.53
N TYR A 86 -5.60 4.92 -3.44
CA TYR A 86 -6.95 4.76 -3.96
C TYR A 86 -6.95 4.72 -5.49
N LEU A 87 -7.80 3.87 -6.06
CA LEU A 87 -8.11 3.91 -7.48
C LEU A 87 -8.89 5.20 -7.77
N ARG A 88 -8.60 5.87 -8.90
CA ARG A 88 -9.36 7.05 -9.35
C ARG A 88 -10.63 6.61 -10.07
N PHE A 89 -11.65 7.46 -10.01
CA PHE A 89 -12.88 7.18 -10.76
C PHE A 89 -12.60 7.17 -12.27
N GLY A 90 -12.95 6.06 -12.94
CA GLY A 90 -12.67 5.84 -14.36
C GLY A 90 -11.26 5.34 -14.68
N GLU A 91 -10.40 5.15 -13.68
CA GLU A 91 -9.06 4.58 -13.86
C GLU A 91 -9.12 3.05 -13.85
N SER A 92 -8.36 2.40 -14.74
CA SER A 92 -8.18 0.96 -14.69
C SER A 92 -7.20 0.55 -13.58
N LEU A 93 -7.25 -0.71 -13.13
CA LEU A 93 -6.27 -1.24 -12.16
C LEU A 93 -4.83 -1.11 -12.68
N SER A 94 -4.61 -1.37 -13.97
CA SER A 94 -3.29 -1.26 -14.59
C SER A 94 -2.77 0.18 -14.56
N ASP A 95 -3.62 1.16 -14.86
CA ASP A 95 -3.24 2.58 -14.82
C ASP A 95 -2.94 3.03 -13.39
N GLY A 96 -3.74 2.58 -12.42
CA GLY A 96 -3.51 2.84 -11.00
C GLY A 96 -2.19 2.27 -10.48
N VAL A 97 -1.86 1.03 -10.87
CA VAL A 97 -0.57 0.40 -10.57
C VAL A 97 0.58 1.20 -11.19
N ASN A 98 0.48 1.54 -12.49
CA ASN A 98 1.49 2.32 -13.19
C ASN A 98 1.69 3.71 -12.54
N ARG A 99 0.60 4.38 -12.20
CA ARG A 99 0.64 5.67 -11.50
C ARG A 99 1.35 5.55 -10.14
N LEU A 100 1.01 4.52 -9.35
CA LEU A 100 1.62 4.30 -8.04
C LEU A 100 3.12 4.06 -8.16
N LEU A 101 3.56 3.20 -9.09
CA LEU A 101 4.98 2.93 -9.34
C LEU A 101 5.73 4.15 -9.91
N THR A 102 5.15 4.87 -10.87
CA THR A 102 5.77 6.08 -11.44
C THR A 102 6.04 7.12 -10.35
N ASN A 103 5.11 7.28 -9.43
CA ASN A 103 5.27 8.22 -8.32
C ASN A 103 6.27 7.74 -7.26
N ALA A 104 6.31 6.43 -7.02
CA ALA A 104 7.22 5.85 -6.01
C ALA A 104 8.66 5.74 -6.53
N PHE A 105 8.82 5.30 -7.77
CA PHE A 105 10.10 4.97 -8.40
C PHE A 105 10.21 5.57 -9.82
N PRO A 106 10.29 6.90 -9.97
CA PRO A 106 10.22 7.55 -11.27
C PRO A 106 11.32 7.11 -12.24
N HIS A 107 12.45 6.64 -11.73
CA HIS A 107 13.61 6.21 -12.53
C HIS A 107 13.83 4.70 -12.57
N ALA A 108 13.06 3.92 -11.82
CA ALA A 108 13.26 2.48 -11.68
C ALA A 108 11.97 1.65 -11.81
N LYS A 109 10.85 2.26 -12.19
CA LYS A 109 9.55 1.58 -12.26
C LYS A 109 9.56 0.36 -13.19
N GLU A 110 10.33 0.40 -14.28
CA GLU A 110 10.44 -0.67 -15.26
C GLU A 110 11.07 -1.95 -14.68
N ASN A 111 11.80 -1.81 -13.57
CA ASN A 111 12.43 -2.91 -12.86
C ASN A 111 11.48 -3.58 -11.86
N ILE A 112 10.29 -3.01 -11.63
CA ILE A 112 9.31 -3.49 -10.68
C ILE A 112 8.09 -3.97 -11.45
N LYS A 113 7.85 -5.28 -11.44
CA LYS A 113 6.74 -5.92 -12.16
C LYS A 113 5.75 -6.51 -11.15
N PRO A 114 4.74 -5.74 -10.72
CA PRO A 114 3.73 -6.26 -9.81
C PRO A 114 2.85 -7.29 -10.51
N GLU A 115 2.65 -8.41 -9.85
CA GLU A 115 1.69 -9.42 -10.25
C GLU A 115 0.47 -9.34 -9.33
N PHE A 116 -0.74 -9.35 -9.91
CA PHE A 116 -1.96 -9.41 -9.13
C PHE A 116 -1.99 -10.69 -8.30
N ASN A 117 -2.37 -10.55 -7.05
CA ASN A 117 -2.36 -11.67 -6.13
C ASN A 117 -3.75 -12.00 -5.60
N ILE A 118 -4.37 -11.11 -4.83
CA ILE A 118 -5.73 -11.27 -4.32
C ILE A 118 -6.50 -9.95 -4.31
N VAL A 119 -7.82 -10.08 -4.23
CA VAL A 119 -8.72 -8.99 -3.82
C VAL A 119 -9.46 -9.42 -2.56
N TYR A 120 -9.56 -8.51 -1.59
CA TYR A 120 -10.27 -8.78 -0.35
C TYR A 120 -10.90 -7.51 0.22
N HIS A 121 -11.92 -7.67 1.03
CA HIS A 121 -12.60 -6.60 1.73
C HIS A 121 -11.96 -6.38 3.11
N PHE A 122 -11.52 -5.16 3.37
CA PHE A 122 -10.97 -4.73 4.65
C PHE A 122 -11.84 -3.64 5.25
N GLU A 123 -12.32 -3.86 6.46
CA GLU A 123 -13.13 -2.89 7.19
C GLU A 123 -12.70 -2.81 8.65
N ASN A 124 -12.61 -1.60 9.16
CA ASN A 124 -12.43 -1.32 10.59
C ASN A 124 -13.21 -0.05 10.97
N GLU A 125 -13.01 0.45 12.19
CA GLU A 125 -13.71 1.63 12.68
C GLU A 125 -13.48 2.91 11.87
N VAL A 126 -12.38 2.97 11.09
CA VAL A 126 -11.92 4.17 10.38
C VAL A 126 -12.12 4.07 8.88
N THR A 127 -12.05 2.86 8.29
CA THR A 127 -12.01 2.70 6.84
C THR A 127 -12.78 1.47 6.38
N ASN A 128 -13.28 1.53 5.13
CA ASN A 128 -13.97 0.46 4.44
C ASN A 128 -13.41 0.39 3.01
N ARG A 129 -12.67 -0.68 2.67
CA ARG A 129 -11.86 -0.77 1.46
C ARG A 129 -12.01 -2.11 0.76
N LEU A 130 -12.05 -2.08 -0.56
CA LEU A 130 -11.79 -3.25 -1.39
C LEU A 130 -10.33 -3.20 -1.84
N ILE A 131 -9.49 -4.06 -1.28
CA ILE A 131 -8.05 -4.03 -1.49
C ILE A 131 -7.66 -4.97 -2.62
N TYR A 132 -6.98 -4.43 -3.63
CA TYR A 132 -6.32 -5.17 -4.70
C TYR A 132 -4.84 -5.27 -4.36
N LEU A 133 -4.42 -6.44 -3.87
CA LEU A 133 -3.04 -6.70 -3.47
C LEU A 133 -2.24 -7.24 -4.64
N PHE A 134 -1.11 -6.61 -4.88
CA PHE A 134 -0.09 -7.03 -5.84
C PHE A 134 1.20 -7.38 -5.10
N ILE A 135 1.98 -8.29 -5.66
CA ILE A 135 3.30 -8.64 -5.13
C ILE A 135 4.31 -8.46 -6.26
N ALA A 136 5.34 -7.67 -6.00
CA ALA A 136 6.48 -7.49 -6.88
C ALA A 136 7.72 -8.06 -6.22
N GLU A 137 8.45 -8.90 -6.95
CA GLU A 137 9.76 -9.35 -6.56
C GLU A 137 10.82 -8.59 -7.34
N ILE A 138 11.83 -8.07 -6.64
CA ILE A 138 12.95 -7.37 -7.24
C ILE A 138 14.27 -8.07 -6.90
N LYS A 139 15.24 -7.98 -7.80
CA LYS A 139 16.58 -8.57 -7.61
C LYS A 139 17.59 -7.56 -7.07
N ASP A 140 17.44 -6.29 -7.45
CA ASP A 140 18.31 -5.19 -7.06
C ASP A 140 17.59 -4.31 -6.04
N ASP A 141 17.97 -4.43 -4.78
CA ASP A 141 17.38 -3.66 -3.68
C ASP A 141 17.88 -2.21 -3.62
N ALA A 142 18.93 -1.86 -4.37
CA ALA A 142 19.41 -0.48 -4.46
C ALA A 142 18.31 0.47 -4.99
N ILE A 143 17.36 -0.02 -5.78
CA ILE A 143 16.22 0.78 -6.27
C ILE A 143 15.28 1.23 -5.13
N LEU A 144 15.32 0.57 -3.97
CA LEU A 144 14.52 0.92 -2.79
C LEU A 144 15.14 2.08 -1.99
N CYS A 145 16.43 2.37 -2.22
CA CYS A 145 17.16 3.46 -1.56
C CYS A 145 16.77 4.82 -2.13
N THR A 146 15.54 5.27 -1.84
CA THR A 146 15.06 6.57 -2.29
C THR A 146 14.79 7.50 -1.11
N PRO A 147 14.95 8.82 -1.26
CA PRO A 147 14.61 9.79 -0.20
C PRO A 147 13.15 9.72 0.25
N ARG A 148 12.29 9.14 -0.59
CA ARG A 148 10.86 8.99 -0.34
C ARG A 148 10.57 8.01 0.81
N PHE A 149 11.40 6.98 0.97
CA PHE A 149 11.19 5.90 1.95
C PHE A 149 12.23 5.95 3.07
N LYS A 150 12.40 7.13 3.70
CA LYS A 150 13.46 7.38 4.71
C LYS A 150 13.46 6.41 5.89
N ASN A 151 12.29 5.95 6.31
CA ASN A 151 12.13 5.03 7.45
C ASN A 151 11.75 3.63 6.98
N SER A 152 12.20 3.25 5.80
CA SER A 152 11.98 1.91 5.27
C SER A 152 13.16 1.00 5.51
N LYS A 153 12.87 -0.29 5.59
CA LYS A 153 13.88 -1.34 5.63
C LYS A 153 13.30 -2.67 5.11
N LEU A 154 14.20 -3.59 4.83
CA LEU A 154 13.86 -4.98 4.56
C LEU A 154 13.66 -5.72 5.89
N TRP A 155 12.57 -6.46 5.97
CA TRP A 155 12.18 -7.25 7.12
C TRP A 155 12.18 -8.73 6.76
N SER A 156 12.91 -9.55 7.51
CA SER A 156 12.77 -10.99 7.42
C SER A 156 11.46 -11.45 8.06
N PHE A 157 10.91 -12.58 7.64
CA PHE A 157 9.70 -13.14 8.23
C PHE A 157 9.86 -13.38 9.74
N LYS A 158 11.04 -13.83 10.19
CA LYS A 158 11.32 -13.98 11.63
C LYS A 158 11.15 -12.68 12.40
N GLN A 159 11.72 -11.57 11.91
CA GLN A 159 11.57 -10.27 12.54
C GLN A 159 10.12 -9.79 12.57
N ILE A 160 9.35 -10.08 11.52
CA ILE A 160 7.92 -9.74 11.46
C ILE A 160 7.18 -10.56 12.51
N GLU A 161 7.35 -11.88 12.56
CA GLU A 161 6.68 -12.80 13.49
C GLU A 161 6.94 -12.44 14.95
N GLU A 162 8.17 -12.01 15.25
CA GLU A 162 8.53 -11.54 16.59
C GLU A 162 7.76 -10.28 17.02
N ASN A 163 7.12 -9.56 16.09
CA ASN A 163 6.43 -8.29 16.35
C ASN A 163 4.94 -8.29 16.00
N LEU A 164 4.40 -9.39 15.42
CA LEU A 164 2.97 -9.53 15.17
C LEU A 164 2.16 -9.47 16.47
N GLY A 165 0.99 -8.85 16.40
CA GLY A 165 0.07 -8.71 17.53
C GLY A 165 0.54 -7.73 18.62
N LYS A 166 1.72 -7.13 18.48
CA LYS A 166 2.28 -6.16 19.44
C LYS A 166 1.97 -4.71 19.10
N ARG A 167 1.01 -4.46 18.19
CA ARG A 167 0.65 -3.14 17.68
C ARG A 167 1.78 -2.42 16.96
N PHE A 168 2.77 -3.15 16.47
CA PHE A 168 3.89 -2.61 15.73
C PHE A 168 3.52 -2.35 14.27
N PHE A 169 2.82 -3.30 13.66
CA PHE A 169 2.37 -3.21 12.29
C PHE A 169 0.97 -2.59 12.16
N SER A 170 0.63 -2.10 10.96
CA SER A 170 -0.72 -1.68 10.65
C SER A 170 -1.68 -2.88 10.69
N SER A 171 -2.94 -2.61 11.00
CA SER A 171 -3.98 -3.65 11.03
C SER A 171 -4.12 -4.34 9.67
N CYS A 172 -4.03 -3.55 8.59
CA CYS A 172 -4.12 -4.06 7.23
C CYS A 172 -2.95 -5.01 6.89
N PHE A 173 -1.72 -4.67 7.31
CA PHE A 173 -0.57 -5.53 7.09
C PHE A 173 -0.65 -6.82 7.92
N GLU A 174 -1.11 -6.76 9.16
CA GLU A 174 -1.28 -7.96 9.99
C GLU A 174 -2.27 -8.95 9.35
N ASP A 175 -3.36 -8.46 8.76
CA ASP A 175 -4.33 -9.28 8.03
C ASP A 175 -3.74 -9.90 6.75
N GLU A 176 -2.84 -9.19 6.07
CA GLU A 176 -2.19 -9.65 4.83
C GLU A 176 -1.01 -10.62 5.06
N TYR A 177 -0.42 -10.60 6.25
CA TYR A 177 0.90 -11.19 6.49
C TYR A 177 1.02 -12.67 6.16
N GLU A 178 0.10 -13.50 6.66
CA GLU A 178 0.16 -14.96 6.42
C GLU A 178 0.04 -15.30 4.93
N HIS A 179 -0.78 -14.53 4.20
CA HIS A 179 -0.93 -14.67 2.77
C HIS A 179 0.36 -14.28 2.02
N LEU A 180 0.93 -13.13 2.34
CA LEU A 180 2.18 -12.64 1.75
C LEU A 180 3.33 -13.62 1.99
N LYS A 181 3.49 -14.09 3.23
CA LYS A 181 4.49 -15.09 3.60
C LYS A 181 4.33 -16.36 2.80
N GLY A 182 3.09 -16.89 2.70
CA GLY A 182 2.80 -18.11 1.95
C GLY A 182 3.23 -17.99 0.48
N VAL A 183 2.85 -16.92 -0.19
CA VAL A 183 3.19 -16.69 -1.61
C VAL A 183 4.69 -16.51 -1.83
N ILE A 184 5.35 -15.70 -1.00
CA ILE A 184 6.78 -15.41 -1.15
C ILE A 184 7.62 -16.66 -0.86
N CYS A 185 7.30 -17.41 0.20
CA CYS A 185 7.99 -18.66 0.51
C CYS A 185 7.85 -19.72 -0.60
N ILE A 186 6.68 -19.81 -1.24
CA ILE A 186 6.48 -20.72 -2.38
C ILE A 186 7.37 -20.29 -3.54
N ARG A 187 7.39 -19.01 -3.90
CA ARG A 187 8.23 -18.49 -4.99
C ARG A 187 9.70 -18.76 -4.76
N GLU A 188 10.21 -18.57 -3.54
CA GLU A 188 11.60 -18.86 -3.21
C GLU A 188 11.96 -20.35 -3.39
N LYS A 189 11.08 -21.26 -3.02
CA LYS A 189 11.32 -22.71 -3.20
C LYS A 189 11.47 -23.10 -4.67
N TYR A 190 10.70 -22.50 -5.57
CA TYR A 190 10.75 -22.83 -7.00
C TYR A 190 11.87 -22.14 -7.78
N LYS A 191 12.60 -21.21 -7.18
CA LYS A 191 13.79 -20.60 -7.80
C LYS A 191 15.05 -21.46 -7.67
N VAL A 192 15.10 -22.33 -6.67
CA VAL A 192 16.26 -23.17 -6.35
C VAL A 192 16.27 -24.46 -7.21
N SER A 193 15.25 -24.68 -8.01
CA SER A 193 15.14 -25.78 -8.97
C SER A 193 15.39 -25.29 -10.41
#